data_47c8c7c237a55817501d2049c3e522ca
#
_entry.id   47c8c7c237a55817501d2049c3e522ca
#
_cell.length_a   1.000
_cell.length_b   1.000
_cell.length_c   1.000
_cell.angle_alpha   90.00
_cell.angle_beta   90.00
_cell.angle_gamma   90.00
#
_symmetry.space_group_name_H-M   'P 1'
#
loop_
_entity.id
_entity.type
_entity.pdbx_description
1 polymer ?
#
loop_
_entity_poly.entity_id
_entity_poly.type
_entity_poly.pdbx_seq_one_letter_code
_entity_poly.pdbx_strand_id
1 'polypeptide(L)'
;MKIAILGTVHPKGLEFLKNNEFEVFEVDNFEIQSLKESLKSVDGILLRTSKLDQDILQHCDNLKIISRHGVGYDNVDLDFLNKNKIALGITSTSNAASVSEHVMSFFIYLTKNLSLSDSLVKEGNFDKRSQLPDIFELYKKKVLIIGFGRIGKEVAKRCLGFDMEVYVYDPFLDSDSIKKNKCIPIEKNEGLALADFITIHLPLNENTTNFISEVDLKLMKKNTVLVNTSRGGIVNEDDLCQALKAKKIRGAGMDVYISEPPKPDHPFFKLDNILLTPHNAALTLECRERMSLEASQNIVYFLKNMNELNKENLVNKKYL
;
A
#
# COMPACT_ATOMS: atom_id res chain seq x y z
N MET A 1 -32.15 3.83 -2.28
CA MET A 1 -31.15 3.16 -1.44
C MET A 1 -30.18 4.19 -0.92
N LYS A 2 -29.73 4.05 0.32
CA LYS A 2 -28.89 4.99 1.07
C LYS A 2 -27.44 4.56 1.12
N ILE A 3 -26.52 5.45 0.78
CA ILE A 3 -25.06 5.19 0.80
C ILE A 3 -24.38 6.19 1.72
N ALA A 4 -23.69 5.66 2.74
CA ALA A 4 -22.84 6.45 3.62
C ALA A 4 -21.40 6.52 3.07
N ILE A 5 -20.81 7.71 3.14
CA ILE A 5 -19.42 7.95 2.75
C ILE A 5 -18.62 8.20 4.04
N LEU A 6 -17.68 7.30 4.35
CA LEU A 6 -16.81 7.40 5.52
C LEU A 6 -15.39 7.84 5.10
N GLY A 7 -15.16 9.13 5.21
CA GLY A 7 -13.91 9.80 4.82
C GLY A 7 -13.98 10.49 3.47
N THR A 8 -13.05 11.43 3.24
CA THR A 8 -13.02 12.24 2.02
C THR A 8 -12.64 11.41 0.80
N VAL A 9 -13.46 11.43 -0.24
CA VAL A 9 -13.23 10.77 -1.52
C VAL A 9 -13.31 11.78 -2.69
N HIS A 10 -12.83 11.38 -3.86
CA HIS A 10 -12.85 12.27 -5.02
C HIS A 10 -14.30 12.47 -5.54
N PRO A 11 -14.73 13.70 -5.93
CA PRO A 11 -16.10 14.02 -6.34
C PRO A 11 -16.69 13.11 -7.42
N LYS A 12 -15.89 12.66 -8.38
CA LYS A 12 -16.36 11.78 -9.47
C LYS A 12 -17.06 10.51 -8.99
N GLY A 13 -16.61 9.92 -7.88
CA GLY A 13 -17.29 8.76 -7.30
C GLY A 13 -18.65 9.12 -6.71
N LEU A 14 -18.73 10.28 -6.01
CA LEU A 14 -19.99 10.78 -5.46
C LEU A 14 -21.00 11.13 -6.56
N GLU A 15 -20.54 11.77 -7.62
CA GLU A 15 -21.37 12.08 -8.81
C GLU A 15 -21.89 10.79 -9.46
N PHE A 16 -21.04 9.76 -9.57
CA PHE A 16 -21.45 8.46 -10.13
C PHE A 16 -22.56 7.80 -9.29
N LEU A 17 -22.47 7.84 -7.95
CA LEU A 17 -23.53 7.35 -7.06
C LEU A 17 -24.83 8.13 -7.23
N LYS A 18 -24.77 9.47 -7.22
CA LYS A 18 -25.93 10.35 -7.38
C LYS A 18 -26.60 10.17 -8.74
N ASN A 19 -25.83 10.08 -9.83
CA ASN A 19 -26.34 9.84 -11.18
C ASN A 19 -27.02 8.47 -11.34
N ASN A 20 -26.73 7.55 -10.44
CA ASN A 20 -27.39 6.25 -10.35
C ASN A 20 -28.54 6.23 -9.33
N GLU A 21 -29.05 7.41 -8.92
CA GLU A 21 -30.24 7.59 -8.07
C GLU A 21 -30.08 7.06 -6.63
N PHE A 22 -28.85 7.04 -6.11
CA PHE A 22 -28.61 6.75 -4.70
C PHE A 22 -28.69 8.04 -3.86
N GLU A 23 -29.30 7.93 -2.69
CA GLU A 23 -29.21 8.96 -1.65
C GLU A 23 -27.83 8.83 -0.98
N VAL A 24 -26.98 9.84 -1.16
CA VAL A 24 -25.58 9.85 -0.68
C VAL A 24 -25.41 10.88 0.41
N PHE A 25 -24.82 10.52 1.53
CA PHE A 25 -24.45 11.45 2.60
C PHE A 25 -23.05 11.15 3.14
N GLU A 26 -22.34 12.20 3.55
CA GLU A 26 -21.04 12.11 4.16
C GLU A 26 -21.19 12.02 5.68
N VAL A 27 -20.37 11.21 6.33
CA VAL A 27 -20.36 11.07 7.78
C VAL A 27 -19.22 11.94 8.32
N ASP A 28 -19.57 12.96 9.10
CA ASP A 28 -18.63 13.94 9.64
C ASP A 28 -18.17 13.58 11.06
N ASN A 29 -18.95 12.81 11.81
CA ASN A 29 -18.62 12.39 13.17
C ASN A 29 -18.31 10.89 13.22
N PHE A 30 -17.07 10.57 13.63
CA PHE A 30 -16.55 9.19 13.69
C PHE A 30 -16.56 8.60 15.10
N GLU A 31 -17.22 9.24 16.06
CA GLU A 31 -17.46 8.64 17.37
C GLU A 31 -18.37 7.41 17.22
N ILE A 32 -18.10 6.35 18.00
CA ILE A 32 -18.76 5.04 17.86
C ILE A 32 -20.28 5.16 17.92
N GLN A 33 -20.81 5.94 18.87
CA GLN A 33 -22.26 6.11 19.03
C GLN A 33 -22.88 6.82 17.81
N SER A 34 -22.21 7.87 17.29
CA SER A 34 -22.66 8.59 16.09
C SER A 34 -22.64 7.69 14.84
N LEU A 35 -21.59 6.86 14.70
CA LEU A 35 -21.52 5.88 13.62
C LEU A 35 -22.66 4.88 13.68
N LYS A 36 -22.99 4.32 14.86
CA LYS A 36 -24.11 3.38 15.05
C LYS A 36 -25.45 3.99 14.61
N GLU A 37 -25.67 5.26 14.94
CA GLU A 37 -26.90 5.97 14.56
C GLU A 37 -26.94 6.29 13.05
N SER A 38 -25.86 6.84 12.51
CA SER A 38 -25.78 7.25 11.11
C SER A 38 -25.85 6.08 10.13
N LEU A 39 -25.29 4.91 10.52
CA LEU A 39 -25.19 3.75 9.65
C LEU A 39 -26.39 2.78 9.76
N LYS A 40 -27.33 3.02 10.69
CA LYS A 40 -28.43 2.11 10.99
C LYS A 40 -29.26 1.69 9.76
N SER A 41 -29.55 2.62 8.86
CA SER A 41 -30.47 2.38 7.74
C SER A 41 -29.80 2.43 6.36
N VAL A 42 -28.48 2.29 6.28
CA VAL A 42 -27.76 2.36 5.01
C VAL A 42 -27.76 1.03 4.26
N ASP A 43 -27.87 1.08 2.95
CA ASP A 43 -27.75 -0.09 2.07
C ASP A 43 -26.29 -0.39 1.69
N GLY A 44 -25.43 0.64 1.66
CA GLY A 44 -24.02 0.53 1.31
C GLY A 44 -23.14 1.56 1.99
N ILE A 45 -21.87 1.23 2.14
CA ILE A 45 -20.85 2.10 2.72
C ILE A 45 -19.67 2.21 1.75
N LEU A 46 -19.29 3.45 1.39
CA LEU A 46 -18.00 3.72 0.79
C LEU A 46 -17.02 4.11 1.90
N LEU A 47 -16.05 3.24 2.16
CA LEU A 47 -15.18 3.31 3.32
C LEU A 47 -13.74 3.67 2.94
N ARG A 48 -13.17 4.71 3.55
CA ARG A 48 -11.76 5.05 3.36
C ARG A 48 -10.87 4.48 4.47
N THR A 49 -10.82 5.07 5.64
CA THR A 49 -9.84 4.72 6.68
C THR A 49 -10.45 4.31 8.01
N SER A 50 -11.71 4.65 8.25
CA SER A 50 -12.38 4.34 9.52
C SER A 50 -12.45 2.84 9.78
N LYS A 51 -12.33 2.46 11.04
CA LYS A 51 -12.52 1.07 11.47
C LYS A 51 -14.01 0.74 11.56
N LEU A 52 -14.40 -0.37 10.98
CA LEU A 52 -15.74 -0.95 11.10
C LEU A 52 -15.63 -2.36 11.65
N ASP A 53 -15.73 -2.47 12.96
CA ASP A 53 -15.78 -3.76 13.66
C ASP A 53 -17.21 -4.22 13.94
N GLN A 54 -17.34 -5.42 14.51
CA GLN A 54 -18.62 -6.01 14.85
C GLN A 54 -19.48 -5.07 15.72
N ASP A 55 -18.87 -4.29 16.64
CA ASP A 55 -19.63 -3.41 17.54
C ASP A 55 -20.41 -2.33 16.78
N ILE A 56 -19.89 -1.85 15.66
CA ILE A 56 -20.56 -0.91 14.76
C ILE A 56 -21.49 -1.65 13.79
N LEU A 57 -20.95 -2.68 13.11
CA LEU A 57 -21.64 -3.35 12.02
C LEU A 57 -22.93 -4.06 12.42
N GLN A 58 -23.05 -4.55 13.66
CA GLN A 58 -24.28 -5.19 14.17
C GLN A 58 -25.49 -4.23 14.27
N HIS A 59 -25.27 -2.91 14.16
CA HIS A 59 -26.32 -1.89 14.14
C HIS A 59 -26.72 -1.44 12.72
N CYS A 60 -26.11 -2.02 11.68
CA CYS A 60 -26.39 -1.67 10.28
C CYS A 60 -27.47 -2.61 9.70
N ASP A 61 -28.76 -2.34 10.00
CA ASP A 61 -29.89 -3.23 9.73
C ASP A 61 -30.10 -3.61 8.26
N ASN A 62 -29.71 -2.72 7.32
CA ASN A 62 -29.97 -2.87 5.87
C ASN A 62 -28.70 -3.04 5.02
N LEU A 63 -27.54 -3.11 5.65
CA LEU A 63 -26.25 -3.09 4.95
C LEU A 63 -26.05 -4.32 4.06
N LYS A 64 -25.76 -4.11 2.80
CA LYS A 64 -25.52 -5.15 1.78
C LYS A 64 -24.10 -5.19 1.26
N ILE A 65 -23.43 -4.02 1.23
CA ILE A 65 -22.06 -3.89 0.72
C ILE A 65 -21.27 -2.81 1.44
N ILE A 66 -20.01 -3.13 1.75
CA ILE A 66 -18.97 -2.14 2.05
C ILE A 66 -18.00 -2.12 0.88
N SER A 67 -17.74 -0.94 0.30
CA SER A 67 -16.73 -0.77 -0.74
C SER A 67 -15.58 0.08 -0.22
N ARG A 68 -14.40 -0.53 -0.17
CA ARG A 68 -13.17 0.13 0.27
C ARG A 68 -12.61 1.04 -0.82
N HIS A 69 -12.30 2.28 -0.47
CA HIS A 69 -11.48 3.19 -1.27
C HIS A 69 -10.00 2.82 -1.08
N GLY A 70 -9.60 1.69 -1.65
CA GLY A 70 -8.28 1.08 -1.48
C GLY A 70 -8.32 -0.44 -1.63
N VAL A 71 -7.16 -1.08 -1.50
CA VAL A 71 -7.01 -2.54 -1.63
C VAL A 71 -7.02 -3.24 -0.25
N GLY A 72 -6.44 -2.62 0.76
CA GLY A 72 -6.40 -3.20 2.10
C GLY A 72 -7.75 -3.07 2.82
N TYR A 73 -8.08 -4.05 3.63
CA TYR A 73 -9.34 -4.11 4.38
C TYR A 73 -9.13 -4.53 5.84
N ASP A 74 -7.96 -4.32 6.37
CA ASP A 74 -7.56 -4.66 7.75
C ASP A 74 -8.41 -3.93 8.81
N ASN A 75 -9.09 -2.87 8.40
CA ASN A 75 -10.00 -2.07 9.22
C ASN A 75 -11.46 -2.51 9.17
N VAL A 76 -11.77 -3.67 8.56
CA VAL A 76 -13.14 -4.21 8.44
C VAL A 76 -13.19 -5.61 9.02
N ASP A 77 -14.21 -5.89 9.83
CA ASP A 77 -14.46 -7.23 10.37
C ASP A 77 -15.02 -8.15 9.27
N LEU A 78 -14.12 -8.84 8.59
CA LEU A 78 -14.48 -9.73 7.49
C LEU A 78 -15.31 -10.93 7.92
N ASP A 79 -15.08 -11.46 9.12
CA ASP A 79 -15.82 -12.63 9.64
C ASP A 79 -17.27 -12.28 9.91
N PHE A 80 -17.52 -11.08 10.47
CA PHE A 80 -18.86 -10.55 10.63
C PHE A 80 -19.56 -10.40 9.26
N LEU A 81 -18.87 -9.82 8.26
CA LEU A 81 -19.45 -9.66 6.92
C LEU A 81 -19.80 -11.01 6.28
N ASN A 82 -18.89 -11.97 6.38
CA ASN A 82 -19.10 -13.33 5.83
C ASN A 82 -20.33 -14.00 6.45
N LYS A 83 -20.47 -13.94 7.79
CA LYS A 83 -21.59 -14.53 8.54
C LYS A 83 -22.93 -13.89 8.16
N ASN A 84 -22.94 -12.59 7.88
CA ASN A 84 -24.16 -11.83 7.57
C ASN A 84 -24.39 -11.64 6.07
N LYS A 85 -23.57 -12.26 5.20
CA LYS A 85 -23.65 -12.17 3.73
C LYS A 85 -23.59 -10.73 3.21
N ILE A 86 -22.77 -9.90 3.85
CA ILE A 86 -22.49 -8.53 3.42
C ILE A 86 -21.28 -8.54 2.52
N ALA A 87 -21.39 -7.97 1.33
CA ALA A 87 -20.29 -7.92 0.37
C ALA A 87 -19.17 -6.95 0.81
N LEU A 88 -17.92 -7.35 0.58
CA LEU A 88 -16.76 -6.47 0.74
C LEU A 88 -16.09 -6.25 -0.62
N GLY A 89 -16.23 -5.04 -1.15
CA GLY A 89 -15.58 -4.58 -2.37
C GLY A 89 -14.26 -3.85 -2.07
N ILE A 90 -13.29 -3.97 -2.97
CA ILE A 90 -12.02 -3.24 -2.95
C ILE A 90 -11.74 -2.59 -4.31
N THR A 91 -10.87 -1.59 -4.36
CA THR A 91 -10.44 -0.96 -5.63
C THR A 91 -9.14 -1.61 -6.11
N SER A 92 -9.28 -2.83 -6.60
CA SER A 92 -8.15 -3.72 -6.86
C SER A 92 -7.24 -3.27 -8.00
N THR A 93 -7.74 -2.44 -8.93
CA THR A 93 -7.01 -2.04 -10.15
C THR A 93 -6.46 -0.62 -10.10
N SER A 94 -6.94 0.22 -9.20
CA SER A 94 -6.76 1.68 -9.29
C SER A 94 -5.40 2.19 -8.81
N ASN A 95 -4.74 1.52 -7.84
CA ASN A 95 -3.59 2.11 -7.13
C ASN A 95 -2.21 1.61 -7.59
N ALA A 96 -2.14 0.54 -8.37
CA ALA A 96 -0.88 -0.12 -8.68
C ALA A 96 0.14 0.79 -9.40
N ALA A 97 -0.33 1.65 -10.31
CA ALA A 97 0.53 2.63 -10.99
C ALA A 97 1.16 3.61 -10.01
N SER A 98 0.34 4.26 -9.17
CA SER A 98 0.84 5.29 -8.23
C SER A 98 1.79 4.69 -7.19
N VAL A 99 1.44 3.55 -6.59
CA VAL A 99 2.31 2.89 -5.60
C VAL A 99 3.63 2.46 -6.23
N SER A 100 3.63 1.93 -7.45
CA SER A 100 4.87 1.54 -8.12
C SER A 100 5.76 2.73 -8.49
N GLU A 101 5.19 3.88 -8.82
CA GLU A 101 5.94 5.13 -9.03
C GLU A 101 6.53 5.66 -7.72
N HIS A 102 5.80 5.52 -6.62
CA HIS A 102 6.28 5.88 -5.29
C HIS A 102 7.48 5.01 -4.87
N VAL A 103 7.46 3.70 -5.15
CA VAL A 103 8.61 2.81 -4.94
C VAL A 103 9.83 3.29 -5.74
N MET A 104 9.65 3.62 -7.01
CA MET A 104 10.75 4.13 -7.83
C MET A 104 11.30 5.47 -7.31
N SER A 105 10.42 6.34 -6.79
CA SER A 105 10.86 7.60 -6.16
C SER A 105 11.76 7.37 -4.95
N PHE A 106 11.42 6.39 -4.08
CA PHE A 106 12.27 5.99 -2.97
C PHE A 106 13.64 5.46 -3.44
N PHE A 107 13.65 4.59 -4.46
CA PHE A 107 14.91 4.07 -5.01
C PHE A 107 15.81 5.21 -5.52
N ILE A 108 15.26 6.13 -6.31
CA ILE A 108 16.00 7.25 -6.87
C ILE A 108 16.47 8.19 -5.78
N TYR A 109 15.59 8.57 -4.85
CA TYR A 109 15.91 9.51 -3.78
C TYR A 109 17.07 9.01 -2.91
N LEU A 110 16.98 7.76 -2.42
CA LEU A 110 17.96 7.16 -1.53
C LEU A 110 19.30 6.86 -2.20
N THR A 111 19.31 6.62 -3.51
CA THR A 111 20.56 6.36 -4.25
C THR A 111 21.24 7.61 -4.78
N LYS A 112 20.49 8.69 -5.07
CA LYS A 112 21.04 9.94 -5.59
C LYS A 112 21.31 10.98 -4.51
N ASN A 113 20.94 10.73 -3.24
CA ASN A 113 21.06 11.68 -2.13
C ASN A 113 20.51 13.08 -2.48
N LEU A 114 19.30 13.12 -3.07
CA LEU A 114 18.78 14.35 -3.69
C LEU A 114 18.64 15.51 -2.71
N SER A 115 18.14 15.28 -1.49
CA SER A 115 18.04 16.33 -0.46
C SER A 115 19.38 16.95 -0.14
N LEU A 116 20.41 16.11 0.09
CA LEU A 116 21.72 16.58 0.45
C LEU A 116 22.37 17.36 -0.71
N SER A 117 22.17 16.89 -1.93
CA SER A 117 22.65 17.58 -3.13
C SER A 117 21.96 18.94 -3.34
N ASP A 118 20.64 19.02 -3.12
CA ASP A 118 19.87 20.26 -3.22
C ASP A 118 20.32 21.27 -2.16
N SER A 119 20.43 20.84 -0.87
CA SER A 119 20.87 21.68 0.24
C SER A 119 22.28 22.25 -0.03
N LEU A 120 23.21 21.41 -0.48
CA LEU A 120 24.59 21.83 -0.77
C LEU A 120 24.64 22.97 -1.79
N VAL A 121 23.82 22.91 -2.83
CA VAL A 121 23.75 23.98 -3.84
C VAL A 121 23.11 25.24 -3.28
N LYS A 122 21.97 25.10 -2.57
CA LYS A 122 21.24 26.24 -1.96
C LYS A 122 22.03 26.98 -0.91
N GLU A 123 22.91 26.29 -0.21
CA GLU A 123 23.83 26.89 0.78
C GLU A 123 25.08 27.54 0.15
N GLY A 124 25.20 27.56 -1.19
CA GLY A 124 26.33 28.12 -1.89
C GLY A 124 27.62 27.26 -1.82
N ASN A 125 27.48 25.99 -1.46
CA ASN A 125 28.61 25.06 -1.25
C ASN A 125 28.89 24.18 -2.48
N PHE A 126 28.60 24.64 -3.70
CA PHE A 126 28.74 23.86 -4.95
C PHE A 126 30.12 23.19 -5.11
N ASP A 127 31.19 23.87 -4.72
CA ASP A 127 32.57 23.34 -4.82
C ASP A 127 32.82 22.13 -3.89
N LYS A 128 31.96 21.90 -2.90
CA LYS A 128 32.06 20.76 -2.00
C LYS A 128 31.38 19.49 -2.53
N ARG A 129 30.92 19.48 -3.80
CA ARG A 129 30.24 18.32 -4.40
C ARG A 129 31.04 17.01 -4.34
N SER A 130 32.37 17.08 -4.32
CA SER A 130 33.24 15.90 -4.16
C SER A 130 33.24 15.31 -2.75
N GLN A 131 32.66 15.99 -1.76
CA GLN A 131 32.53 15.53 -0.37
C GLN A 131 31.18 14.83 -0.12
N LEU A 132 30.27 14.86 -1.12
CA LEU A 132 29.02 14.14 -1.01
C LEU A 132 29.26 12.62 -0.93
N PRO A 133 28.42 11.89 -0.17
CA PRO A 133 28.46 10.43 -0.19
C PRO A 133 28.25 9.86 -1.59
N ASP A 134 28.81 8.67 -1.83
CA ASP A 134 28.64 7.98 -3.11
C ASP A 134 27.17 7.87 -3.52
N ILE A 135 26.91 8.23 -4.76
CA ILE A 135 25.61 8.04 -5.41
C ILE A 135 25.68 6.83 -6.35
N PHE A 136 24.55 6.21 -6.60
CA PHE A 136 24.47 4.97 -7.36
C PHE A 136 23.48 5.06 -8.51
N GLU A 137 23.66 4.21 -9.51
CA GLU A 137 22.71 3.99 -10.59
C GLU A 137 21.76 2.84 -10.25
N LEU A 138 20.60 2.81 -10.93
CA LEU A 138 19.69 1.66 -10.95
C LEU A 138 20.07 0.69 -12.09
N TYR A 139 20.72 1.17 -13.13
CA TYR A 139 21.14 0.43 -14.31
C TYR A 139 21.94 -0.82 -13.92
N LYS A 140 21.50 -1.98 -14.42
CA LYS A 140 22.08 -3.32 -14.14
C LYS A 140 22.17 -3.70 -12.67
N LYS A 141 21.39 -3.02 -11.79
CA LYS A 141 21.27 -3.42 -10.40
C LYS A 141 20.20 -4.48 -10.24
N LYS A 142 20.31 -5.26 -9.18
CA LYS A 142 19.41 -6.35 -8.85
C LYS A 142 18.34 -5.88 -7.89
N VAL A 143 17.08 -6.04 -8.27
CA VAL A 143 15.95 -5.77 -7.39
C VAL A 143 15.24 -7.06 -7.02
N LEU A 144 14.97 -7.25 -5.72
CA LEU A 144 14.09 -8.29 -5.22
C LEU A 144 12.71 -7.69 -4.95
N ILE A 145 11.70 -8.24 -5.60
CA ILE A 145 10.29 -7.95 -5.37
C ILE A 145 9.71 -9.08 -4.53
N ILE A 146 9.24 -8.75 -3.31
CA ILE A 146 8.61 -9.70 -2.40
C ILE A 146 7.09 -9.50 -2.50
N GLY A 147 6.40 -10.49 -3.06
CA GLY A 147 4.99 -10.41 -3.45
C GLY A 147 4.79 -9.89 -4.87
N PHE A 148 4.24 -10.73 -5.75
CA PHE A 148 4.11 -10.46 -7.19
C PHE A 148 2.64 -10.33 -7.63
N GLY A 149 1.84 -9.68 -6.81
CA GLY A 149 0.49 -9.25 -7.12
C GLY A 149 0.45 -8.10 -8.14
N ARG A 150 -0.65 -7.35 -8.19
CA ARG A 150 -0.83 -6.22 -9.13
C ARG A 150 0.25 -5.16 -8.98
N ILE A 151 0.54 -4.73 -7.75
CA ILE A 151 1.57 -3.72 -7.46
C ILE A 151 2.96 -4.24 -7.80
N GLY A 152 3.32 -5.46 -7.36
CA GLY A 152 4.63 -6.06 -7.66
C GLY A 152 4.92 -6.16 -9.15
N LYS A 153 3.92 -6.50 -9.97
CA LYS A 153 4.03 -6.53 -11.43
C LYS A 153 4.26 -5.15 -12.04
N GLU A 154 3.57 -4.11 -11.54
CA GLU A 154 3.77 -2.74 -12.01
C GLU A 154 5.14 -2.18 -11.58
N VAL A 155 5.65 -2.56 -10.40
CA VAL A 155 7.02 -2.25 -9.98
C VAL A 155 8.03 -2.94 -10.89
N ALA A 156 7.85 -4.24 -11.15
CA ALA A 156 8.73 -5.00 -12.06
C ALA A 156 8.84 -4.34 -13.43
N LYS A 157 7.71 -3.94 -14.02
CA LYS A 157 7.67 -3.24 -15.31
C LYS A 157 8.51 -1.96 -15.31
N ARG A 158 8.46 -1.18 -14.21
CA ARG A 158 9.25 0.05 -14.09
C ARG A 158 10.72 -0.25 -13.88
N CYS A 159 11.06 -1.22 -13.03
CA CYS A 159 12.43 -1.66 -12.82
C CYS A 159 13.09 -2.17 -14.13
N LEU A 160 12.37 -2.96 -14.92
CA LEU A 160 12.83 -3.38 -16.25
C LEU A 160 13.05 -2.19 -17.20
N GLY A 161 12.23 -1.13 -17.10
CA GLY A 161 12.42 0.11 -17.86
C GLY A 161 13.67 0.91 -17.44
N PHE A 162 14.22 0.64 -16.26
CA PHE A 162 15.52 1.15 -15.79
C PHE A 162 16.67 0.17 -16.06
N ASP A 163 16.45 -0.86 -16.88
CA ASP A 163 17.41 -1.92 -17.19
C ASP A 163 17.95 -2.64 -15.94
N MET A 164 17.10 -2.79 -14.91
CA MET A 164 17.43 -3.57 -13.71
C MET A 164 17.21 -5.06 -13.97
N GLU A 165 17.94 -5.91 -13.24
CA GLU A 165 17.66 -7.35 -13.15
C GLU A 165 16.61 -7.58 -12.07
N VAL A 166 15.42 -8.09 -12.46
CA VAL A 166 14.26 -8.22 -11.57
C VAL A 166 14.12 -9.66 -11.08
N TYR A 167 14.31 -9.85 -9.80
CA TYR A 167 14.08 -11.09 -9.07
C TYR A 167 12.77 -11.03 -8.29
N VAL A 168 12.07 -12.14 -8.21
CA VAL A 168 10.74 -12.20 -7.58
C VAL A 168 10.66 -13.38 -6.62
N TYR A 169 10.27 -13.10 -5.39
CA TYR A 169 9.83 -14.08 -4.43
C TYR A 169 8.31 -13.97 -4.20
N ASP A 170 7.59 -15.01 -4.59
CA ASP A 170 6.16 -15.17 -4.29
C ASP A 170 5.85 -16.68 -4.18
N PRO A 171 5.57 -17.21 -2.98
CA PRO A 171 5.38 -18.64 -2.76
C PRO A 171 4.05 -19.18 -3.35
N PHE A 172 3.16 -18.31 -3.81
CA PHE A 172 1.86 -18.68 -4.37
C PHE A 172 1.84 -18.68 -5.90
N LEU A 173 2.95 -18.32 -6.55
CA LEU A 173 3.07 -18.28 -8.00
C LEU A 173 4.08 -19.31 -8.50
N ASP A 174 3.74 -19.98 -9.60
CA ASP A 174 4.67 -20.82 -10.31
C ASP A 174 5.75 -20.01 -11.06
N SER A 175 6.91 -20.61 -11.28
CA SER A 175 8.05 -19.98 -11.93
C SER A 175 7.73 -19.45 -13.33
N ASP A 176 6.84 -20.10 -14.08
CA ASP A 176 6.52 -19.69 -15.46
C ASP A 176 5.66 -18.43 -15.45
N SER A 177 4.78 -18.27 -14.47
CA SER A 177 4.01 -17.04 -14.26
C SER A 177 4.92 -15.83 -13.97
N ILE A 178 6.01 -16.03 -13.26
CA ILE A 178 7.02 -14.98 -13.01
C ILE A 178 7.83 -14.70 -14.29
N LYS A 179 8.32 -15.72 -14.96
CA LYS A 179 9.14 -15.58 -16.19
C LYS A 179 8.39 -14.91 -17.34
N LYS A 180 7.07 -15.11 -17.47
CA LYS A 180 6.22 -14.42 -18.46
C LYS A 180 6.30 -12.88 -18.35
N ASN A 181 6.62 -12.37 -17.17
CA ASN A 181 6.84 -10.94 -16.93
C ASN A 181 8.31 -10.51 -17.08
N LYS A 182 9.17 -11.33 -17.68
CA LYS A 182 10.61 -11.11 -17.85
C LYS A 182 11.36 -10.96 -16.50
N CYS A 183 10.86 -11.62 -15.45
CA CYS A 183 11.42 -11.65 -14.12
C CYS A 183 12.01 -13.02 -13.78
N ILE A 184 12.90 -13.09 -12.82
CA ILE A 184 13.61 -14.28 -12.40
C ILE A 184 13.02 -14.75 -11.05
N PRO A 185 12.41 -15.94 -10.97
CA PRO A 185 11.98 -16.50 -9.69
C PRO A 185 13.19 -16.83 -8.81
N ILE A 186 13.08 -16.58 -7.51
CA ILE A 186 14.16 -16.80 -6.53
C ILE A 186 13.59 -17.13 -5.14
N GLU A 187 14.35 -17.86 -4.34
CA GLU A 187 14.03 -18.09 -2.94
C GLU A 187 14.35 -16.84 -2.09
N LYS A 188 13.58 -16.64 -1.00
CA LYS A 188 13.65 -15.44 -0.16
C LYS A 188 15.09 -15.12 0.26
N ASN A 189 15.76 -16.06 0.91
CA ASN A 189 17.09 -15.82 1.50
C ASN A 189 18.15 -15.55 0.42
N GLU A 190 18.09 -16.25 -0.69
CA GLU A 190 18.98 -16.02 -1.83
C GLU A 190 18.75 -14.63 -2.41
N GLY A 191 17.47 -14.25 -2.59
CA GLY A 191 17.08 -12.93 -3.08
C GLY A 191 17.55 -11.80 -2.15
N LEU A 192 17.40 -11.94 -0.83
CA LEU A 192 17.88 -10.97 0.16
C LEU A 192 19.40 -10.76 0.09
N ALA A 193 20.17 -11.84 -0.08
CA ALA A 193 21.62 -11.76 -0.18
C ALA A 193 22.11 -11.18 -1.52
N LEU A 194 21.33 -11.37 -2.59
CA LEU A 194 21.68 -10.97 -3.96
C LEU A 194 21.32 -9.51 -4.29
N ALA A 195 20.24 -9.00 -3.70
CA ALA A 195 19.60 -7.77 -4.13
C ALA A 195 20.36 -6.50 -3.70
N ASP A 196 20.37 -5.50 -4.60
CA ASP A 196 20.77 -4.13 -4.31
C ASP A 196 19.57 -3.29 -3.87
N PHE A 197 18.37 -3.67 -4.32
CA PHE A 197 17.08 -3.07 -3.97
C PHE A 197 16.10 -4.15 -3.56
N ILE A 198 15.32 -3.89 -2.53
CA ILE A 198 14.26 -4.80 -2.06
C ILE A 198 12.99 -3.99 -1.88
N THR A 199 11.87 -4.50 -2.39
CA THR A 199 10.56 -3.88 -2.20
C THR A 199 9.51 -4.93 -1.85
N ILE A 200 8.59 -4.54 -0.95
CA ILE A 200 7.64 -5.46 -0.31
C ILE A 200 6.22 -5.10 -0.73
N HIS A 201 5.47 -6.10 -1.19
CA HIS A 201 4.09 -5.97 -1.67
C HIS A 201 3.21 -7.11 -1.15
N LEU A 202 3.33 -7.40 0.14
CA LEU A 202 2.57 -8.44 0.84
C LEU A 202 1.38 -7.83 1.61
N PRO A 203 0.27 -8.56 1.80
CA PRO A 203 -0.72 -8.20 2.80
C PRO A 203 -0.17 -8.47 4.21
N LEU A 204 -0.66 -7.76 5.23
CA LEU A 204 -0.35 -8.06 6.62
C LEU A 204 -1.29 -9.16 7.13
N ASN A 205 -0.71 -10.22 7.66
CA ASN A 205 -1.38 -11.31 8.35
C ASN A 205 -0.39 -12.03 9.29
N GLU A 206 -0.83 -13.08 9.96
CA GLU A 206 0.02 -13.84 10.91
C GLU A 206 1.32 -14.36 10.26
N ASN A 207 1.29 -14.78 8.99
CA ASN A 207 2.46 -15.31 8.28
C ASN A 207 3.38 -14.21 7.74
N THR A 208 2.93 -12.97 7.66
CA THR A 208 3.70 -11.84 7.11
C THR A 208 4.05 -10.79 8.15
N THR A 209 3.59 -10.93 9.38
CA THR A 209 4.04 -10.12 10.52
C THR A 209 5.52 -10.38 10.78
N ASN A 210 6.32 -9.31 10.87
CA ASN A 210 7.78 -9.36 11.01
C ASN A 210 8.48 -10.24 9.95
N PHE A 211 7.93 -10.28 8.74
CA PHE A 211 8.46 -11.07 7.62
C PHE A 211 9.89 -10.70 7.27
N ILE A 212 10.26 -9.44 7.46
CA ILE A 212 11.64 -8.95 7.45
C ILE A 212 12.02 -8.57 8.88
N SER A 213 12.96 -9.32 9.43
CA SER A 213 13.47 -9.20 10.80
C SER A 213 14.99 -9.07 10.82
N GLU A 214 15.60 -9.05 11.99
CA GLU A 214 17.05 -8.95 12.15
C GLU A 214 17.83 -10.01 11.35
N VAL A 215 17.34 -11.25 11.32
CA VAL A 215 17.99 -12.33 10.58
C VAL A 215 17.99 -12.07 9.07
N ASP A 216 16.93 -11.50 8.54
CA ASP A 216 16.78 -11.13 7.13
C ASP A 216 17.68 -9.94 6.77
N LEU A 217 17.67 -8.92 7.63
CA LEU A 217 18.51 -7.72 7.49
C LEU A 217 20.01 -8.06 7.50
N LYS A 218 20.42 -9.09 8.26
CA LYS A 218 21.82 -9.59 8.27
C LYS A 218 22.26 -10.21 6.94
N LEU A 219 21.34 -10.77 6.17
CA LEU A 219 21.63 -11.33 4.84
C LEU A 219 21.87 -10.25 3.78
N MET A 220 21.29 -9.07 3.95
CA MET A 220 21.32 -8.00 2.95
C MET A 220 22.72 -7.41 2.77
N LYS A 221 23.01 -6.94 1.55
CA LYS A 221 24.25 -6.21 1.27
C LYS A 221 24.30 -4.87 2.02
N LYS A 222 25.49 -4.38 2.29
CA LYS A 222 25.72 -3.07 2.93
C LYS A 222 25.10 -1.90 2.14
N ASN A 223 25.02 -2.01 0.82
CA ASN A 223 24.47 -0.97 -0.03
C ASN A 223 23.02 -1.21 -0.44
N THR A 224 22.33 -2.17 0.18
CA THR A 224 20.92 -2.46 -0.11
C THR A 224 20.01 -1.30 0.34
N VAL A 225 19.05 -0.97 -0.52
CA VAL A 225 17.92 -0.08 -0.22
C VAL A 225 16.67 -0.96 -0.04
N LEU A 226 16.02 -0.84 1.12
CA LEU A 226 14.77 -1.55 1.45
C LEU A 226 13.59 -0.59 1.37
N VAL A 227 12.50 -0.97 0.69
CA VAL A 227 11.28 -0.17 0.57
C VAL A 227 10.05 -0.97 1.01
N ASN A 228 9.24 -0.37 1.88
CA ASN A 228 7.93 -0.90 2.25
C ASN A 228 6.83 0.15 2.01
N THR A 229 5.98 -0.13 1.03
CA THR A 229 4.77 0.63 0.70
C THR A 229 3.51 -0.24 0.86
N SER A 230 3.61 -1.33 1.60
CA SER A 230 2.50 -2.29 1.76
C SER A 230 1.75 -2.11 3.09
N ARG A 231 2.30 -2.61 4.21
CA ARG A 231 1.74 -2.44 5.56
C ARG A 231 2.87 -2.30 6.59
N GLY A 232 2.62 -1.50 7.63
CA GLY A 232 3.42 -1.53 8.85
C GLY A 232 3.37 -2.91 9.50
N GLY A 233 4.43 -3.27 10.23
CA GLY A 233 4.53 -4.58 10.89
C GLY A 233 4.99 -5.74 9.99
N ILE A 234 5.07 -5.57 8.65
CA ILE A 234 5.70 -6.58 7.77
C ILE A 234 7.22 -6.52 7.90
N VAL A 235 7.78 -5.34 8.03
CA VAL A 235 9.16 -5.14 8.46
C VAL A 235 9.15 -4.86 9.95
N ASN A 236 9.96 -5.58 10.72
CA ASN A 236 10.14 -5.27 12.14
C ASN A 236 10.83 -3.90 12.27
N GLU A 237 10.13 -2.92 12.84
CA GLU A 237 10.58 -1.53 12.88
C GLU A 237 11.79 -1.34 13.80
N ASP A 238 11.86 -2.07 14.92
CA ASP A 238 12.99 -2.01 15.86
C ASP A 238 14.26 -2.59 15.21
N ASP A 239 14.15 -3.74 14.57
CA ASP A 239 15.26 -4.38 13.87
C ASP A 239 15.78 -3.50 12.73
N LEU A 240 14.86 -2.93 11.93
CA LEU A 240 15.22 -2.00 10.87
C LEU A 240 15.92 -0.75 11.41
N CYS A 241 15.42 -0.19 12.51
CA CYS A 241 16.04 0.96 13.17
C CYS A 241 17.48 0.66 13.60
N GLN A 242 17.72 -0.50 14.20
CA GLN A 242 19.07 -0.92 14.60
C GLN A 242 19.99 -1.14 13.38
N ALA A 243 19.48 -1.79 12.33
CA ALA A 243 20.25 -2.01 11.10
C ALA A 243 20.65 -0.70 10.41
N LEU A 244 19.75 0.29 10.38
CA LEU A 244 20.01 1.62 9.81
C LEU A 244 21.02 2.41 10.64
N LYS A 245 20.88 2.41 11.98
CA LYS A 245 21.85 3.05 12.90
C LYS A 245 23.25 2.45 12.74
N ALA A 246 23.33 1.13 12.62
CA ALA A 246 24.59 0.41 12.44
C ALA A 246 25.13 0.50 10.99
N LYS A 247 24.42 1.20 10.07
CA LYS A 247 24.76 1.27 8.65
C LYS A 247 24.95 -0.12 8.01
N LYS A 248 24.17 -1.10 8.48
CA LYS A 248 24.18 -2.48 7.98
C LYS A 248 23.63 -2.55 6.55
N ILE A 249 22.63 -1.73 6.26
CA ILE A 249 22.10 -1.48 4.91
C ILE A 249 22.25 0.02 4.59
N ARG A 250 22.17 0.38 3.31
CA ARG A 250 22.31 1.77 2.88
C ARG A 250 21.21 2.68 3.42
N GLY A 251 19.98 2.24 3.29
CA GLY A 251 18.83 3.04 3.71
C GLY A 251 17.51 2.32 3.51
N ALA A 252 16.43 2.94 3.97
CA ALA A 252 15.08 2.45 3.80
C ALA A 252 14.10 3.54 3.36
N GLY A 253 13.06 3.14 2.62
CA GLY A 253 11.87 3.96 2.31
C GLY A 253 10.63 3.33 2.95
N MET A 254 9.95 4.07 3.82
CA MET A 254 8.78 3.59 4.54
C MET A 254 7.60 4.55 4.29
N ASP A 255 6.54 4.01 3.70
CA ASP A 255 5.26 4.73 3.53
C ASP A 255 4.22 4.32 4.58
N VAL A 256 4.53 3.27 5.37
CA VAL A 256 3.60 2.62 6.31
C VAL A 256 4.28 2.33 7.64
N TYR A 257 3.47 2.31 8.73
CA TYR A 257 3.96 2.16 10.11
C TYR A 257 3.07 1.19 10.89
N ILE A 258 3.61 0.56 11.95
CA ILE A 258 2.84 -0.32 12.85
C ILE A 258 1.68 0.45 13.48
N SER A 259 1.93 1.71 13.89
CA SER A 259 0.90 2.63 14.35
C SER A 259 0.77 3.80 13.39
N GLU A 260 -0.41 4.05 12.87
CA GLU A 260 -0.71 5.18 11.99
C GLU A 260 -1.78 6.07 12.63
N PRO A 261 -1.42 7.34 12.97
CA PRO A 261 -0.13 7.99 12.80
C PRO A 261 0.97 7.45 13.73
N PRO A 262 2.26 7.49 13.30
CA PRO A 262 3.38 7.14 14.16
C PRO A 262 3.50 8.13 15.31
N LYS A 263 4.00 7.66 16.47
CA LYS A 263 4.18 8.51 17.65
C LYS A 263 5.20 9.63 17.37
N PRO A 264 5.07 10.82 18.03
CA PRO A 264 5.96 11.96 17.80
C PRO A 264 7.45 11.68 18.10
N ASP A 265 7.75 10.69 18.93
CA ASP A 265 9.09 10.26 19.31
C ASP A 265 9.59 9.02 18.55
N HIS A 266 8.94 8.67 17.45
CA HIS A 266 9.25 7.46 16.69
C HIS A 266 10.74 7.37 16.32
N PRO A 267 11.42 6.22 16.57
CA PRO A 267 12.87 6.10 16.41
C PRO A 267 13.39 6.44 14.99
N PHE A 268 12.58 6.22 13.96
CA PHE A 268 12.95 6.54 12.58
C PHE A 268 13.18 8.04 12.34
N PHE A 269 12.54 8.93 13.12
CA PHE A 269 12.64 10.38 12.92
C PHE A 269 14.04 10.95 13.23
N LYS A 270 14.90 10.14 13.87
CA LYS A 270 16.28 10.52 14.21
C LYS A 270 17.32 9.97 13.23
N LEU A 271 16.88 9.30 12.15
CA LEU A 271 17.77 8.67 11.18
C LEU A 271 17.87 9.53 9.91
N ASP A 272 19.06 9.62 9.36
CA ASP A 272 19.37 10.36 8.13
C ASP A 272 19.35 9.50 6.86
N ASN A 273 19.34 8.18 7.05
CA ASN A 273 19.34 7.17 5.97
C ASN A 273 17.98 6.47 5.79
N ILE A 274 16.90 7.15 6.13
CA ILE A 274 15.53 6.71 5.90
C ILE A 274 14.70 7.81 5.25
N LEU A 275 13.85 7.47 4.30
CA LEU A 275 12.84 8.36 3.74
C LEU A 275 11.45 7.90 4.20
N LEU A 276 10.70 8.82 4.79
CA LEU A 276 9.39 8.56 5.40
C LEU A 276 8.30 9.32 4.63
N THR A 277 7.19 8.65 4.33
CA THR A 277 6.00 9.28 3.76
C THR A 277 4.74 8.85 4.53
N PRO A 278 3.68 9.67 4.57
CA PRO A 278 2.54 9.47 5.46
C PRO A 278 1.45 8.60 4.84
N HIS A 279 1.78 7.36 4.44
CA HIS A 279 0.88 6.39 3.78
C HIS A 279 0.14 7.03 2.60
N ASN A 280 0.91 7.69 1.73
CA ASN A 280 0.39 8.46 0.60
C ASN A 280 0.79 7.94 -0.78
N ALA A 281 1.44 6.77 -0.87
CA ALA A 281 1.84 6.17 -2.14
C ALA A 281 0.69 6.02 -3.15
N ALA A 282 -0.54 5.84 -2.67
CA ALA A 282 -1.76 5.75 -3.48
C ALA A 282 -2.57 7.06 -3.55
N LEU A 283 -2.06 8.19 -3.04
CA LEU A 283 -2.84 9.43 -2.92
C LEU A 283 -2.56 10.46 -4.02
N THR A 284 -2.07 10.06 -5.19
CA THR A 284 -2.02 10.94 -6.36
C THR A 284 -3.44 11.36 -6.78
N LEU A 285 -3.57 12.50 -7.43
CA LEU A 285 -4.87 13.01 -7.88
C LEU A 285 -5.61 11.97 -8.74
N GLU A 286 -4.92 11.40 -9.72
CA GLU A 286 -5.44 10.42 -10.66
C GLU A 286 -5.83 9.11 -9.97
N CYS A 287 -5.04 8.69 -8.99
CA CYS A 287 -5.33 7.46 -8.23
C CYS A 287 -6.55 7.64 -7.34
N ARG A 288 -6.67 8.78 -6.64
CA ARG A 288 -7.85 9.11 -5.82
C ARG A 288 -9.12 9.15 -6.67
N GLU A 289 -9.03 9.73 -7.87
CA GLU A 289 -10.13 9.73 -8.82
C GLU A 289 -10.55 8.31 -9.22
N ARG A 290 -9.58 7.48 -9.66
CA ARG A 290 -9.84 6.09 -10.03
C ARG A 290 -10.40 5.26 -8.89
N MET A 291 -9.81 5.35 -7.69
CA MET A 291 -10.29 4.61 -6.52
C MET A 291 -11.69 5.01 -6.11
N SER A 292 -12.00 6.32 -6.13
CA SER A 292 -13.33 6.81 -5.80
C SER A 292 -14.38 6.29 -6.78
N LEU A 293 -14.07 6.34 -8.07
CA LEU A 293 -14.99 5.84 -9.12
C LEU A 293 -15.17 4.33 -9.01
N GLU A 294 -14.07 3.55 -8.90
CA GLU A 294 -14.13 2.08 -8.80
C GLU A 294 -14.88 1.64 -7.54
N ALA A 295 -14.67 2.30 -6.39
CA ALA A 295 -15.41 2.00 -5.17
C ALA A 295 -16.92 2.28 -5.32
N SER A 296 -17.28 3.37 -5.97
CA SER A 296 -18.68 3.70 -6.26
C SER A 296 -19.31 2.73 -7.26
N GLN A 297 -18.57 2.32 -8.28
CA GLN A 297 -19.00 1.30 -9.25
C GLN A 297 -19.28 -0.04 -8.57
N ASN A 298 -18.42 -0.48 -7.66
CA ASN A 298 -18.66 -1.70 -6.88
C ASN A 298 -20.01 -1.65 -6.16
N ILE A 299 -20.35 -0.52 -5.52
CA ILE A 299 -21.62 -0.35 -4.82
C ILE A 299 -22.81 -0.39 -5.80
N VAL A 300 -22.75 0.42 -6.86
CA VAL A 300 -23.85 0.52 -7.83
C VAL A 300 -24.12 -0.82 -8.50
N TYR A 301 -23.05 -1.44 -9.02
CA TYR A 301 -23.17 -2.69 -9.78
C TYR A 301 -23.59 -3.86 -8.89
N PHE A 302 -23.14 -3.90 -7.64
CA PHE A 302 -23.59 -4.92 -6.70
C PHE A 302 -25.06 -4.74 -6.32
N LEU A 303 -25.48 -3.54 -5.91
CA LEU A 303 -26.84 -3.28 -5.43
C LEU A 303 -27.91 -3.34 -6.54
N LYS A 304 -27.50 -3.07 -7.79
CA LYS A 304 -28.38 -3.17 -8.98
C LYS A 304 -28.27 -4.52 -9.70
N ASN A 305 -27.47 -5.48 -9.18
CA ASN A 305 -27.20 -6.80 -9.81
C ASN A 305 -26.72 -6.68 -11.27
N MET A 306 -25.80 -5.75 -11.54
CA MET A 306 -25.31 -5.48 -12.89
C MET A 306 -24.16 -6.41 -13.29
N ASN A 307 -24.13 -6.80 -14.56
CA ASN A 307 -23.09 -7.69 -15.11
C ASN A 307 -21.69 -7.03 -15.16
N GLU A 308 -21.63 -5.71 -15.12
CA GLU A 308 -20.40 -4.89 -15.12
C GLU A 308 -19.60 -5.02 -13.82
N LEU A 309 -20.17 -5.63 -12.78
CA LEU A 309 -19.45 -5.85 -11.52
C LEU A 309 -18.22 -6.72 -11.74
N ASN A 310 -17.05 -6.14 -11.50
CA ASN A 310 -15.81 -6.91 -11.48
C ASN A 310 -15.76 -7.80 -10.23
N LYS A 311 -16.05 -9.08 -10.42
CA LYS A 311 -16.08 -10.08 -9.33
C LYS A 311 -14.73 -10.24 -8.61
N GLU A 312 -13.61 -9.85 -9.23
CA GLU A 312 -12.29 -9.84 -8.58
C GLU A 312 -12.14 -8.71 -7.55
N ASN A 313 -13.03 -7.71 -7.59
CA ASN A 313 -13.11 -6.70 -6.56
C ASN A 313 -13.83 -7.18 -5.30
N LEU A 314 -14.61 -8.27 -5.36
CA LEU A 314 -15.29 -8.83 -4.20
C LEU A 314 -14.37 -9.80 -3.44
N VAL A 315 -13.97 -9.39 -2.23
CA VAL A 315 -13.07 -10.15 -1.37
C VAL A 315 -13.72 -11.45 -0.90
N ASN A 316 -14.98 -11.37 -0.52
CA ASN A 316 -15.73 -12.48 0.11
C ASN A 316 -16.80 -13.11 -0.80
N LYS A 317 -16.59 -13.07 -2.12
CA LYS A 317 -17.54 -13.58 -3.15
C LYS A 317 -18.05 -15.01 -2.90
N LYS A 318 -17.29 -15.86 -2.21
CA LYS A 318 -17.67 -17.23 -1.91
C LYS A 318 -18.72 -17.37 -0.79
N TYR A 319 -19.00 -16.28 -0.06
CA TYR A 319 -19.96 -16.25 1.05
C TYR A 319 -21.27 -15.53 0.67
N LEU A 320 -21.33 -14.92 -0.50
CA LEU A 320 -22.50 -14.22 -1.05
C LEU A 320 -23.32 -15.14 -1.94
#